data_8c7fd7bc2c521c444919a4be932ec619
#
_entry.id   8c7fd7bc2c521c444919a4be932ec619
#
_cell.length_a   1.000
_cell.length_b   1.000
_cell.length_c   1.000
_cell.angle_alpha   90.00
_cell.angle_beta   90.00
_cell.angle_gamma   90.00
#
_symmetry.space_group_name_H-M   'P 1'
#
loop_
_entity.id
_entity.type
_entity.pdbx_description
1 polymer ?
#
loop_
_entity_poly.entity_id
_entity_poly.type
_entity_poly.pdbx_seq_one_letter_code
_entity_poly.pdbx_strand_id
1 'polypeptide(L)'
;MPTIRAQNEAIRGSQLGNLLEVFPHAATVANRDNTLVYVNPAFTRVYGWEEREILSLTPRLLVRRDFPEGQLREIRQAISSAPTGWCGQLENVTKSGTKFLARVWAARIRPSAELPCLYYIGLTVPADSGLRPEEELTSCLAGSLLQQKTARPSGTDRLPRSQQIENLRLLGYTTKEIAQVLGVEPNTINVAMHRERQRGGGSRGRPAAGGA
;
A
#
# COMPACT_ATOMS: atom_id res chain seq x y z
N MET A 1 -10.35 -17.82 -3.96
CA MET A 1 -9.54 -16.74 -3.37
C MET A 1 -8.57 -17.33 -2.37
N PRO A 2 -7.36 -16.78 -2.22
CA PRO A 2 -6.42 -17.22 -1.18
C PRO A 2 -7.01 -16.96 0.20
N THR A 3 -6.64 -17.78 1.18
CA THR A 3 -7.07 -17.62 2.58
C THR A 3 -6.54 -16.31 3.16
N ILE A 4 -7.14 -15.78 4.22
CA ILE A 4 -6.65 -14.58 4.92
C ILE A 4 -5.19 -14.74 5.34
N ARG A 5 -4.82 -15.91 5.84
CA ARG A 5 -3.44 -16.23 6.20
C ARG A 5 -2.48 -16.12 5.01
N ALA A 6 -2.83 -16.71 3.88
CA ALA A 6 -2.01 -16.63 2.67
C ALA A 6 -1.89 -15.19 2.14
N GLN A 7 -2.96 -14.40 2.26
CA GLN A 7 -2.93 -12.97 1.91
C GLN A 7 -2.03 -12.19 2.87
N ASN A 8 -2.09 -12.46 4.17
CA ASN A 8 -1.22 -11.85 5.18
C ASN A 8 0.27 -12.15 4.89
N GLU A 9 0.59 -13.43 4.66
CA GLU A 9 1.94 -13.88 4.32
C GLU A 9 2.46 -13.20 3.04
N ALA A 10 1.61 -13.07 2.01
CA ALA A 10 1.95 -12.35 0.78
C ALA A 10 2.25 -10.85 1.02
N ILE A 11 1.41 -10.17 1.82
CA ILE A 11 1.67 -8.76 2.19
C ILE A 11 3.00 -8.65 2.94
N ARG A 12 3.22 -9.47 3.97
CA ARG A 12 4.46 -9.45 4.77
C ARG A 12 5.72 -9.72 3.94
N GLY A 13 5.64 -10.62 2.97
CA GLY A 13 6.74 -10.93 2.05
C GLY A 13 6.97 -9.89 0.96
N SER A 14 6.08 -8.92 0.80
CA SER A 14 6.17 -7.89 -0.22
C SER A 14 6.98 -6.67 0.24
N GLN A 15 7.42 -5.85 -0.70
CA GLN A 15 8.08 -4.58 -0.39
C GLN A 15 7.15 -3.62 0.37
N LEU A 16 5.85 -3.64 0.06
CA LEU A 16 4.85 -2.88 0.81
C LEU A 16 4.83 -3.31 2.27
N GLY A 17 4.81 -4.62 2.56
CA GLY A 17 4.82 -5.14 3.92
C GLY A 17 6.07 -4.69 4.70
N ASN A 18 7.25 -4.78 4.08
CA ASN A 18 8.50 -4.33 4.68
C ASN A 18 8.48 -2.83 5.03
N LEU A 19 7.89 -2.00 4.17
CA LEU A 19 7.72 -0.58 4.44
C LEU A 19 6.73 -0.35 5.60
N LEU A 20 5.59 -1.01 5.57
CA LEU A 20 4.55 -0.84 6.59
C LEU A 20 4.99 -1.33 7.96
N GLU A 21 5.86 -2.33 8.03
CA GLU A 21 6.40 -2.86 9.29
C GLU A 21 7.18 -1.79 10.07
N VAL A 22 7.93 -0.94 9.37
CA VAL A 22 8.71 0.16 9.98
C VAL A 22 7.97 1.50 9.98
N PHE A 23 6.79 1.57 9.38
CA PHE A 23 6.01 2.80 9.33
C PHE A 23 5.55 3.21 10.74
N PRO A 24 5.82 4.46 11.17
CA PRO A 24 5.62 4.86 12.57
C PRO A 24 4.17 4.98 13.01
N HIS A 25 3.24 5.09 12.05
CA HIS A 25 1.82 5.27 12.30
C HIS A 25 1.01 4.03 11.96
N ALA A 26 -0.24 3.99 12.44
CA ALA A 26 -1.12 2.85 12.23
C ALA A 26 -1.42 2.64 10.74
N ALA A 27 -1.16 1.42 10.25
CA ALA A 27 -1.42 1.01 8.90
C ALA A 27 -2.21 -0.30 8.87
N THR A 28 -3.14 -0.38 7.93
CA THR A 28 -3.97 -1.55 7.67
C THR A 28 -3.97 -1.89 6.19
N VAL A 29 -4.11 -3.17 5.84
CA VAL A 29 -4.43 -3.60 4.48
C VAL A 29 -5.69 -4.45 4.52
N ALA A 30 -6.65 -4.11 3.67
CA ALA A 30 -7.88 -4.88 3.46
C ALA A 30 -7.91 -5.46 2.05
N ASN A 31 -8.54 -6.61 1.88
CA ASN A 31 -8.77 -7.21 0.57
C ASN A 31 -10.00 -6.57 -0.13
N ARG A 32 -10.32 -7.04 -1.34
CA ARG A 32 -11.46 -6.56 -2.13
C ARG A 32 -12.81 -6.70 -1.43
N ASP A 33 -12.93 -7.64 -0.50
CA ASP A 33 -14.16 -7.90 0.25
C ASP A 33 -14.24 -7.03 1.52
N ASN A 34 -13.35 -6.02 1.63
CA ASN A 34 -13.23 -5.12 2.76
C ASN A 34 -12.92 -5.86 4.08
N THR A 35 -12.14 -6.94 4.00
CA THR A 35 -11.69 -7.72 5.14
C THR A 35 -10.23 -7.41 5.42
N LEU A 36 -9.89 -7.12 6.68
CA LEU A 36 -8.52 -6.86 7.10
C LEU A 36 -7.67 -8.11 6.94
N VAL A 37 -6.56 -7.98 6.24
CA VAL A 37 -5.60 -9.05 5.97
C VAL A 37 -4.21 -8.74 6.52
N TYR A 38 -3.95 -7.50 6.89
CA TYR A 38 -2.68 -7.09 7.51
C TYR A 38 -2.89 -5.83 8.37
N VAL A 39 -2.17 -5.76 9.47
CA VAL A 39 -1.98 -4.57 10.29
C VAL A 39 -0.51 -4.49 10.72
N ASN A 40 0.02 -3.27 10.87
CA ASN A 40 1.40 -3.08 11.28
C ASN A 40 1.54 -2.97 12.82
N PRO A 41 2.76 -3.02 13.39
CA PRO A 41 2.97 -2.91 14.84
C PRO A 41 2.47 -1.58 15.44
N ALA A 42 2.50 -0.48 14.67
CA ALA A 42 1.96 0.80 15.13
C ALA A 42 0.43 0.76 15.28
N PHE A 43 -0.26 -0.01 14.45
CA PHE A 43 -1.70 -0.24 14.59
C PHE A 43 -2.04 -0.86 15.94
N THR A 44 -1.33 -1.92 16.34
CA THR A 44 -1.54 -2.57 17.63
C THR A 44 -1.33 -1.60 18.80
N ARG A 45 -0.30 -0.77 18.74
CA ARG A 45 -0.04 0.26 19.78
C ARG A 45 -1.15 1.31 19.87
N VAL A 46 -1.69 1.76 18.73
CA VAL A 46 -2.71 2.82 18.69
C VAL A 46 -4.10 2.28 19.03
N TYR A 47 -4.48 1.15 18.46
CA TYR A 47 -5.85 0.62 18.58
C TYR A 47 -6.02 -0.43 19.67
N GLY A 48 -4.93 -1.03 20.15
CA GLY A 48 -4.96 -2.07 21.20
C GLY A 48 -5.45 -3.43 20.73
N TRP A 49 -5.64 -3.64 19.42
CA TRP A 49 -6.00 -4.91 18.83
C TRP A 49 -4.73 -5.69 18.48
N GLU A 50 -4.66 -6.95 18.89
CA GLU A 50 -3.65 -7.87 18.38
C GLU A 50 -3.99 -8.28 16.93
N GLU A 51 -2.97 -8.49 16.10
CA GLU A 51 -3.18 -8.86 14.70
C GLU A 51 -4.14 -10.07 14.55
N ARG A 52 -3.93 -11.13 15.33
CA ARG A 52 -4.77 -12.35 15.30
C ARG A 52 -6.24 -12.12 15.64
N GLU A 53 -6.55 -11.02 16.35
CA GLU A 53 -7.92 -10.69 16.75
C GLU A 53 -8.65 -9.88 15.68
N ILE A 54 -7.88 -9.08 14.92
CA ILE A 54 -8.43 -8.12 13.96
C ILE A 54 -8.47 -8.67 12.54
N LEU A 55 -7.59 -9.60 12.19
CA LEU A 55 -7.64 -10.24 10.87
C LEU A 55 -8.99 -10.95 10.67
N SER A 56 -9.51 -10.92 9.45
CA SER A 56 -10.84 -11.38 9.05
C SER A 56 -12.00 -10.47 9.44
N LEU A 57 -11.77 -9.40 10.20
CA LEU A 57 -12.78 -8.39 10.49
C LEU A 57 -12.75 -7.27 9.45
N THR A 58 -13.72 -6.36 9.50
CA THR A 58 -13.79 -5.24 8.56
C THR A 58 -13.25 -3.96 9.21
N PRO A 59 -12.68 -3.02 8.44
CA PRO A 59 -12.27 -1.70 8.97
C PRO A 59 -13.40 -0.91 9.64
N ARG A 60 -14.66 -1.30 9.41
CA ARG A 60 -15.84 -0.69 10.03
C ARG A 60 -15.76 -0.64 11.56
N LEU A 61 -15.12 -1.63 12.16
CA LEU A 61 -15.00 -1.70 13.63
C LEU A 61 -14.09 -0.62 14.24
N LEU A 62 -13.23 0.02 13.41
CA LEU A 62 -12.33 1.09 13.84
C LEU A 62 -13.03 2.44 13.92
N VAL A 63 -14.24 2.56 13.35
CA VAL A 63 -15.02 3.78 13.33
C VAL A 63 -16.17 3.65 14.34
N ARG A 64 -16.56 4.75 15.00
CA ARG A 64 -17.67 4.74 15.96
C ARG A 64 -18.91 4.02 15.40
N ARG A 65 -19.66 3.34 16.28
CA ARG A 65 -20.80 2.48 15.89
C ARG A 65 -21.92 3.22 15.18
N ASP A 66 -22.18 4.45 15.60
CA ASP A 66 -23.24 5.35 15.10
C ASP A 66 -22.80 6.16 13.87
N PHE A 67 -21.63 5.86 13.26
CA PHE A 67 -21.20 6.53 12.04
C PHE A 67 -22.14 6.17 10.89
N PRO A 68 -22.66 7.17 10.13
CA PRO A 68 -23.68 6.96 9.13
C PRO A 68 -23.23 6.02 8.00
N GLU A 69 -24.00 4.98 7.71
CA GLU A 69 -23.70 4.01 6.65
C GLU A 69 -23.65 4.65 5.25
N GLY A 70 -24.42 5.72 5.03
CA GLY A 70 -24.36 6.49 3.79
C GLY A 70 -22.97 7.09 3.56
N GLN A 71 -22.40 7.73 4.56
CA GLN A 71 -21.05 8.31 4.49
C GLN A 71 -19.99 7.25 4.32
N LEU A 72 -20.12 6.07 4.96
CA LEU A 72 -19.19 4.96 4.75
C LEU A 72 -19.22 4.47 3.30
N ARG A 73 -20.38 4.43 2.66
CA ARG A 73 -20.50 4.08 1.24
C ARG A 73 -19.81 5.10 0.34
N GLU A 74 -20.01 6.39 0.60
CA GLU A 74 -19.35 7.47 -0.13
C GLU A 74 -17.81 7.39 0.00
N ILE A 75 -17.30 7.16 1.22
CA ILE A 75 -15.87 6.96 1.46
C ILE A 75 -15.35 5.76 0.68
N ARG A 76 -16.01 4.60 0.72
CA ARG A 76 -15.61 3.40 -0.04
C ARG A 76 -15.61 3.66 -1.54
N GLN A 77 -16.60 4.37 -2.05
CA GLN A 77 -16.66 4.74 -3.45
C GLN A 77 -15.50 5.68 -3.82
N ALA A 78 -15.20 6.67 -2.99
CA ALA A 78 -14.08 7.58 -3.19
C ALA A 78 -12.73 6.83 -3.20
N ILE A 79 -12.50 5.90 -2.25
CA ILE A 79 -11.30 5.06 -2.20
C ILE A 79 -11.15 4.22 -3.48
N SER A 80 -12.25 3.70 -4.01
CA SER A 80 -12.25 2.82 -5.17
C SER A 80 -12.08 3.57 -6.49
N SER A 81 -12.59 4.80 -6.60
CA SER A 81 -12.64 5.57 -7.85
C SER A 81 -11.51 6.59 -7.97
N ALA A 82 -11.07 7.21 -6.87
CA ALA A 82 -10.05 8.25 -6.91
C ALA A 82 -8.64 7.66 -7.12
N PRO A 83 -7.85 8.18 -8.08
CA PRO A 83 -6.48 7.73 -8.30
C PRO A 83 -5.55 7.90 -7.11
N THR A 84 -5.76 8.96 -6.32
CA THR A 84 -4.97 9.33 -5.13
C THR A 84 -5.56 8.79 -3.83
N GLY A 85 -6.70 8.06 -3.92
CA GLY A 85 -7.42 7.59 -2.74
C GLY A 85 -8.30 8.67 -2.12
N TRP A 86 -8.68 8.44 -0.87
CA TRP A 86 -9.50 9.32 -0.04
C TRP A 86 -8.71 9.77 1.18
N CYS A 87 -8.84 11.05 1.55
CA CYS A 87 -8.30 11.58 2.79
C CYS A 87 -9.40 12.33 3.55
N GLY A 88 -9.49 12.10 4.86
CA GLY A 88 -10.48 12.77 5.70
C GLY A 88 -10.24 12.55 7.19
N GLN A 89 -11.12 13.11 8.01
CA GLN A 89 -11.11 12.92 9.46
C GLN A 89 -12.26 12.01 9.87
N LEU A 90 -11.97 11.07 10.73
CA LEU A 90 -12.92 10.11 11.30
C LEU A 90 -12.74 10.03 12.82
N GLU A 91 -13.83 9.94 13.55
CA GLU A 91 -13.79 9.55 14.96
C GLU A 91 -13.61 8.04 15.03
N ASN A 92 -12.39 7.64 15.37
CA ASN A 92 -12.01 6.24 15.50
C ASN A 92 -12.16 5.75 16.95
N VAL A 93 -12.25 4.43 17.11
CA VAL A 93 -12.46 3.77 18.39
C VAL A 93 -11.40 2.69 18.59
N THR A 94 -10.75 2.68 19.74
CA THR A 94 -9.83 1.63 20.14
C THR A 94 -10.58 0.37 20.62
N LYS A 95 -9.85 -0.72 20.85
CA LYS A 95 -10.40 -1.95 21.47
C LYS A 95 -11.02 -1.69 22.83
N SER A 96 -10.45 -0.78 23.64
CA SER A 96 -10.98 -0.39 24.95
C SER A 96 -12.23 0.51 24.88
N GLY A 97 -12.63 0.94 23.69
CA GLY A 97 -13.74 1.88 23.49
C GLY A 97 -13.35 3.36 23.57
N THR A 98 -12.07 3.68 23.74
CA THR A 98 -11.58 5.06 23.72
C THR A 98 -11.74 5.65 22.33
N LYS A 99 -12.38 6.82 22.25
CA LYS A 99 -12.59 7.54 21.01
C LYS A 99 -11.48 8.57 20.80
N PHE A 100 -11.05 8.72 19.56
CA PHE A 100 -10.10 9.76 19.16
C PHE A 100 -10.37 10.23 17.73
N LEU A 101 -10.09 11.49 17.46
CA LEU A 101 -10.18 12.03 16.10
C LEU A 101 -8.93 11.66 15.32
N ALA A 102 -9.12 10.95 14.24
CA ALA A 102 -8.05 10.47 13.37
C ALA A 102 -8.12 11.14 12.01
N ARG A 103 -6.97 11.49 11.46
CA ARG A 103 -6.84 11.76 10.02
C ARG A 103 -6.47 10.44 9.34
N VAL A 104 -7.29 10.06 8.38
CA VAL A 104 -7.19 8.79 7.66
C VAL A 104 -6.95 9.08 6.19
N TRP A 105 -5.94 8.44 5.61
CA TRP A 105 -5.77 8.32 4.17
C TRP A 105 -5.98 6.87 3.78
N ALA A 106 -6.78 6.62 2.74
CA ALA A 106 -7.03 5.29 2.26
C ALA A 106 -7.03 5.25 0.73
N ALA A 107 -6.36 4.26 0.16
CA ALA A 107 -6.19 4.13 -1.27
C ALA A 107 -6.23 2.67 -1.73
N ARG A 108 -6.49 2.49 -3.01
CA ARG A 108 -6.44 1.20 -3.68
C ARG A 108 -5.01 0.85 -4.08
N ILE A 109 -4.56 -0.35 -3.69
CA ILE A 109 -3.32 -0.94 -4.17
C ILE A 109 -3.63 -1.69 -5.47
N ARG A 110 -2.94 -1.33 -6.55
CA ARG A 110 -3.11 -2.02 -7.83
C ARG A 110 -2.43 -3.38 -7.79
N PRO A 111 -3.02 -4.40 -8.43
CA PRO A 111 -2.37 -5.71 -8.54
C PRO A 111 -0.99 -5.61 -9.19
N SER A 112 -0.04 -6.36 -8.65
CA SER A 112 1.34 -6.48 -9.13
C SER A 112 1.78 -7.93 -9.16
N ALA A 113 3.02 -8.20 -9.59
CA ALA A 113 3.59 -9.54 -9.54
C ALA A 113 3.70 -10.09 -8.11
N GLU A 114 4.04 -9.23 -7.14
CA GLU A 114 4.13 -9.61 -5.71
C GLU A 114 2.74 -9.72 -5.07
N LEU A 115 1.82 -8.85 -5.44
CA LEU A 115 0.47 -8.76 -4.89
C LEU A 115 -0.57 -8.86 -6.02
N PRO A 116 -0.87 -10.06 -6.50
CA PRO A 116 -1.74 -10.25 -7.68
C PRO A 116 -3.22 -9.93 -7.41
N CYS A 117 -3.62 -9.81 -6.15
CA CYS A 117 -4.99 -9.47 -5.75
C CYS A 117 -5.16 -7.95 -5.60
N LEU A 118 -6.42 -7.51 -5.65
CA LEU A 118 -6.77 -6.13 -5.30
C LEU A 118 -6.80 -5.97 -3.79
N TYR A 119 -6.07 -4.98 -3.29
CA TYR A 119 -6.03 -4.59 -1.90
C TYR A 119 -6.32 -3.09 -1.72
N TYR A 120 -6.63 -2.71 -0.48
CA TYR A 120 -6.80 -1.34 -0.03
C TYR A 120 -5.90 -1.10 1.17
N ILE A 121 -5.16 -0.01 1.15
CA ILE A 121 -4.35 0.44 2.29
C ILE A 121 -5.10 1.53 3.04
N GLY A 122 -5.01 1.52 4.36
CA GLY A 122 -5.46 2.60 5.24
C GLY A 122 -4.32 3.03 6.15
N LEU A 123 -4.04 4.32 6.19
CA LEU A 123 -3.05 4.94 7.07
C LEU A 123 -3.77 5.90 8.02
N THR A 124 -3.39 5.89 9.29
CA THR A 124 -4.06 6.67 10.34
C THR A 124 -3.05 7.39 11.20
N VAL A 125 -3.24 8.69 11.38
CA VAL A 125 -2.51 9.53 12.33
C VAL A 125 -3.51 10.27 13.23
N PRO A 126 -3.12 10.67 14.47
CA PRO A 126 -3.96 11.55 15.28
C PRO A 126 -4.20 12.87 14.56
N ALA A 127 -5.44 13.40 14.59
CA ALA A 127 -5.80 14.59 13.84
C ALA A 127 -5.09 15.86 14.36
N ASP A 128 -4.75 15.89 15.65
CA ASP A 128 -4.05 16.96 16.34
C ASP A 128 -2.53 16.95 16.10
N SER A 129 -1.98 15.88 15.52
CA SER A 129 -0.54 15.77 15.23
C SER A 129 -0.05 16.74 14.17
N GLY A 130 -0.94 17.35 13.39
CA GLY A 130 -0.59 18.17 12.22
C GLY A 130 -0.06 17.38 11.02
N LEU A 131 0.17 16.08 11.19
CA LEU A 131 0.72 15.18 10.18
C LEU A 131 -0.33 14.81 9.12
N ARG A 132 0.16 14.49 7.92
CA ARG A 132 -0.64 13.91 6.83
C ARG A 132 -0.14 12.50 6.55
N PRO A 133 -0.99 11.47 6.65
CA PRO A 133 -0.56 10.07 6.51
C PRO A 133 0.15 9.80 5.17
N GLU A 134 -0.31 10.43 4.09
CA GLU A 134 0.26 10.30 2.75
C GLU A 134 1.65 10.95 2.63
N GLU A 135 1.89 12.07 3.33
CA GLU A 135 3.19 12.75 3.36
C GLU A 135 4.18 11.95 4.21
N GLU A 136 3.72 11.38 5.33
CA GLU A 136 4.53 10.51 6.18
C GLU A 136 4.97 9.24 5.44
N LEU A 137 4.08 8.61 4.69
CA LEU A 137 4.44 7.45 3.87
C LEU A 137 5.48 7.82 2.82
N THR A 138 5.32 8.98 2.17
CA THR A 138 6.27 9.52 1.20
C THR A 138 7.64 9.75 1.82
N SER A 139 7.68 10.33 3.01
CA SER A 139 8.91 10.60 3.76
C SER A 139 9.64 9.31 4.13
N CYS A 140 8.91 8.30 4.61
CA CYS A 140 9.46 6.97 4.93
C CYS A 140 10.04 6.28 3.68
N LEU A 141 9.36 6.38 2.54
CA LEU A 141 9.86 5.84 1.26
C LEU A 141 11.16 6.54 0.83
N ALA A 142 11.19 7.87 0.88
CA ALA A 142 12.38 8.65 0.53
C ALA A 142 13.54 8.30 1.47
N GLY A 143 13.30 8.18 2.77
CA GLY A 143 14.28 7.76 3.77
C GLY A 143 14.85 6.36 3.50
N SER A 144 14.00 5.39 3.20
CA SER A 144 14.43 4.03 2.85
C SER A 144 15.28 4.00 1.59
N LEU A 145 14.91 4.78 0.57
CA LEU A 145 15.69 4.89 -0.68
C LEU A 145 17.05 5.60 -0.47
N LEU A 146 17.11 6.58 0.43
CA LEU A 146 18.36 7.27 0.78
C LEU A 146 19.29 6.36 1.59
N GLN A 147 18.78 5.59 2.55
CA GLN A 147 19.56 4.62 3.33
C GLN A 147 20.15 3.53 2.43
N GLN A 148 19.42 3.08 1.40
CA GLN A 148 19.96 2.16 0.40
C GLN A 148 21.07 2.79 -0.46
N LYS A 149 21.07 4.12 -0.66
CA LYS A 149 22.15 4.85 -1.37
C LYS A 149 23.41 5.05 -0.53
N THR A 150 23.29 5.16 0.79
CA THR A 150 24.41 5.43 1.71
C THR A 150 25.04 4.15 2.28
N ALA A 151 24.34 3.04 2.30
CA ALA A 151 24.93 1.74 2.57
C ALA A 151 25.85 1.37 1.40
N ARG A 152 27.17 1.35 1.63
CA ARG A 152 28.16 0.86 0.63
C ARG A 152 27.72 -0.55 0.19
N PRO A 153 27.46 -0.80 -1.08
CA PRO A 153 27.04 -2.10 -1.56
C PRO A 153 28.23 -3.06 -1.50
N SER A 154 28.18 -4.00 -0.59
CA SER A 154 28.75 -5.31 -0.88
C SER A 154 27.89 -5.90 -2.01
N GLY A 155 28.51 -6.07 -3.20
CA GLY A 155 27.81 -6.32 -4.47
C GLY A 155 26.62 -7.25 -4.37
N THR A 156 25.59 -6.88 -5.07
CA THR A 156 24.44 -7.64 -5.63
C THR A 156 23.02 -7.28 -5.18
N ASP A 157 22.75 -6.50 -4.10
CA ASP A 157 21.39 -6.28 -3.61
C ASP A 157 20.77 -4.91 -3.94
N ARG A 158 21.04 -4.33 -5.10
CA ARG A 158 20.27 -3.18 -5.58
C ARG A 158 19.04 -3.68 -6.34
N LEU A 159 17.84 -3.43 -5.81
CA LEU A 159 16.62 -3.57 -6.61
C LEU A 159 16.82 -2.92 -7.97
N PRO A 160 16.53 -3.60 -9.07
CA PRO A 160 16.59 -3.00 -10.41
C PRO A 160 15.78 -1.72 -10.44
N ARG A 161 16.27 -0.71 -11.17
CA ARG A 161 15.60 0.60 -11.25
C ARG A 161 14.16 0.51 -11.75
N SER A 162 13.86 -0.46 -12.58
CA SER A 162 12.53 -0.85 -13.02
C SER A 162 11.62 -1.21 -11.84
N GLN A 163 12.11 -1.96 -10.90
CA GLN A 163 11.36 -2.39 -9.72
C GLN A 163 11.10 -1.22 -8.74
N GLN A 164 12.05 -0.28 -8.64
CA GLN A 164 11.83 0.97 -7.87
C GLN A 164 10.73 1.83 -8.50
N ILE A 165 10.70 1.94 -9.83
CA ILE A 165 9.66 2.66 -10.57
C ILE A 165 8.29 2.01 -10.34
N GLU A 166 8.23 0.68 -10.42
CA GLU A 166 7.00 -0.08 -10.23
C GLU A 166 6.43 0.08 -8.81
N ASN A 167 7.28 0.05 -7.80
CA ASN A 167 6.90 0.26 -6.39
C ASN A 167 6.29 1.65 -6.16
N LEU A 168 6.92 2.71 -6.68
CA LEU A 168 6.39 4.06 -6.55
C LEU A 168 5.06 4.23 -7.29
N ARG A 169 4.86 3.50 -8.41
CA ARG A 169 3.58 3.48 -9.11
C ARG A 169 2.48 2.74 -8.35
N LEU A 170 2.81 1.64 -7.69
CA LEU A 170 1.89 0.91 -6.81
C LEU A 170 1.34 1.82 -5.70
N LEU A 171 2.16 2.74 -5.24
CA LEU A 171 1.79 3.76 -4.25
C LEU A 171 1.04 4.96 -4.86
N GLY A 172 0.76 4.95 -6.18
CA GLY A 172 -0.05 5.98 -6.83
C GLY A 172 0.73 7.18 -7.38
N TYR A 173 2.07 7.18 -7.30
CA TYR A 173 2.89 8.27 -7.83
C TYR A 173 2.75 8.41 -9.34
N THR A 174 2.63 9.65 -9.80
CA THR A 174 2.68 10.00 -11.22
C THR A 174 4.10 9.85 -11.76
N THR A 175 4.24 9.71 -13.07
CA THR A 175 5.56 9.66 -13.73
C THR A 175 6.45 10.83 -13.37
N LYS A 176 5.89 12.04 -13.19
CA LYS A 176 6.65 13.25 -12.80
C LYS A 176 7.17 13.14 -11.36
N GLU A 177 6.34 12.70 -10.44
CA GLU A 177 6.72 12.51 -9.03
C GLU A 177 7.77 11.41 -8.88
N ILE A 178 7.62 10.28 -9.60
CA ILE A 178 8.62 9.21 -9.64
C ILE A 178 9.95 9.73 -10.16
N ALA A 179 9.94 10.53 -11.22
CA ALA A 179 11.14 11.14 -11.77
C ALA A 179 11.86 12.05 -10.76
N GLN A 180 11.09 12.84 -10.02
CA GLN A 180 11.59 13.71 -8.95
C GLN A 180 12.18 12.90 -7.79
N VAL A 181 11.49 11.86 -7.31
CA VAL A 181 11.96 10.98 -6.23
C VAL A 181 13.24 10.24 -6.61
N LEU A 182 13.33 9.75 -7.85
CA LEU A 182 14.49 9.00 -8.34
C LEU A 182 15.62 9.89 -8.89
N GLY A 183 15.42 11.21 -8.94
CA GLY A 183 16.39 12.18 -9.46
C GLY A 183 16.71 11.94 -10.94
N VAL A 184 15.71 11.67 -11.76
CA VAL A 184 15.83 11.40 -13.20
C VAL A 184 14.82 12.22 -14.00
N GLU A 185 15.06 12.35 -15.30
CA GLU A 185 14.10 12.98 -16.21
C GLU A 185 12.85 12.11 -16.39
N PRO A 186 11.63 12.69 -16.46
CA PRO A 186 10.37 11.94 -16.64
C PRO A 186 10.38 11.00 -17.85
N ASN A 187 11.09 11.37 -18.90
CA ASN A 187 11.22 10.55 -20.12
C ASN A 187 11.99 9.24 -19.84
N THR A 188 12.95 9.27 -18.93
CA THR A 188 13.69 8.06 -18.50
C THR A 188 12.76 7.02 -17.87
N ILE A 189 11.76 7.47 -17.11
CA ILE A 189 10.74 6.61 -16.51
C ILE A 189 9.88 5.96 -17.61
N ASN A 190 9.43 6.73 -18.61
CA ASN A 190 8.62 6.23 -19.70
C ASN A 190 9.37 5.18 -20.54
N VAL A 191 10.65 5.40 -20.82
CA VAL A 191 11.51 4.46 -21.59
C VAL A 191 11.71 3.16 -20.79
N ALA A 192 11.99 3.24 -19.49
CA ALA A 192 12.15 2.06 -18.65
C ALA A 192 10.89 1.20 -18.65
N MET A 193 9.73 1.83 -18.55
CA MET A 193 8.42 1.17 -18.57
C MET A 193 8.08 0.52 -19.93
N HIS A 194 8.45 1.17 -21.03
CA HIS A 194 8.21 0.62 -22.37
C HIS A 194 9.04 -0.64 -22.60
N ARG A 195 10.29 -0.66 -22.16
CA ARG A 195 11.18 -1.84 -22.25
C ARG A 195 10.66 -3.04 -21.46
N GLU A 196 10.06 -2.82 -20.28
CA GLU A 196 9.48 -3.92 -19.49
C GLU A 196 8.22 -4.50 -20.11
N ARG A 197 7.34 -3.66 -20.67
CA ARG A 197 6.17 -4.15 -21.41
C ARG A 197 6.57 -5.04 -22.60
N GLN A 198 7.67 -4.73 -23.28
CA GLN A 198 8.19 -5.56 -24.36
C GLN A 198 8.80 -6.87 -23.86
N ARG A 199 9.45 -6.89 -22.70
CA ARG A 199 10.01 -8.11 -22.09
C ARG A 199 8.93 -9.05 -21.53
N GLY A 200 7.86 -8.53 -20.99
CA GLY A 200 6.73 -9.30 -20.45
C GLY A 200 5.77 -9.84 -21.54
N GLY A 201 5.81 -9.30 -22.76
CA GLY A 201 4.95 -9.71 -23.88
C GLY A 201 5.48 -10.87 -24.74
N GLY A 202 6.71 -11.33 -24.52
CA GLY A 202 7.41 -12.29 -25.38
C GLY A 202 7.16 -13.78 -25.13
N SER A 203 6.30 -14.15 -24.18
CA SER A 203 6.05 -15.57 -23.83
C SER A 203 4.62 -16.01 -24.16
N ARG A 204 4.15 -15.80 -25.38
CA ARG A 204 2.97 -16.52 -25.90
C ARG A 204 3.35 -17.33 -27.12
N GLY A 205 3.53 -18.63 -26.87
CA GLY A 205 3.23 -19.79 -27.70
C GLY A 205 3.42 -19.69 -29.20
N ARG A 206 4.51 -20.24 -29.69
CA ARG A 206 4.59 -20.77 -31.04
C ARG A 206 3.79 -22.09 -31.06
N PRO A 207 2.73 -22.24 -31.84
CA PRO A 207 2.12 -23.56 -32.03
C PRO A 207 3.09 -24.46 -32.80
N ALA A 208 3.35 -25.65 -32.27
CA ALA A 208 4.07 -26.69 -32.98
C ALA A 208 3.24 -27.09 -34.23
N ALA A 209 3.78 -26.81 -35.40
CA ALA A 209 3.26 -27.35 -36.65
C ALA A 209 3.55 -28.86 -36.64
N GLY A 210 2.49 -29.66 -36.62
CA GLY A 210 2.54 -31.07 -36.89
C GLY A 210 2.93 -31.29 -38.36
N GLY A 211 3.89 -32.14 -38.58
CA GLY A 211 4.22 -32.74 -39.86
C GLY A 211 3.82 -34.19 -39.86
N ALA A 212 3.09 -34.50 -40.90
CA ALA A 212 2.77 -35.83 -41.46
C ALA A 212 3.30 -37.09 -40.82
#